data_4f33a6586c66c1633e4cc74ebd3056a8
#
_entry.id   4f33a6586c66c1633e4cc74ebd3056a8
#
_cell.length_a   1.000
_cell.length_b   1.000
_cell.length_c   1.000
_cell.angle_alpha   90.00
_cell.angle_beta   90.00
_cell.angle_gamma   90.00
#
_symmetry.space_group_name_H-M   'P 1'
#
loop_
_entity.id
_entity.type
_entity.pdbx_description
1 polymer ?
#
loop_
_entity_poly.entity_id
_entity_poly.type
_entity_poly.pdbx_seq_one_letter_code
_entity_poly.pdbx_strand_id
1 'polypeptide(L)'
;MATAADSQVRILPLSSRSEVAERTLEFRFAKPRSMTFKAGQFMDLTLLDPSETDAEGNTRGFSINSAPDDPELIFTTRLRDTAFKRVLRSLPLGTGVQLDGPFGNFTLHNNENRPAVLLAGGIGITPFRSFVRRAADENLGHRILLLYANRRPEDAPFLDELYELERKNRRFTFVPTMTRISDSRALWTGEIGRIDAGMILRHTKRSATHANAIYYIAGPPQMVAGLHAIVSSLGIDDDDIRTEDFAGY
;
A
#
# COMPACT_ATOMS: atom_id res chain seq x y z
N MET A 1 -20.38 4.76 -18.61
CA MET A 1 -20.38 5.98 -17.77
C MET A 1 -20.21 5.50 -16.34
N ALA A 2 -19.01 5.65 -15.76
CA ALA A 2 -18.80 5.36 -14.36
C ALA A 2 -19.48 6.46 -13.56
N THR A 3 -20.48 6.12 -12.76
CA THR A 3 -21.06 7.00 -11.77
C THR A 3 -19.93 7.41 -10.82
N ALA A 4 -19.66 8.72 -10.74
CA ALA A 4 -18.83 9.27 -9.69
C ALA A 4 -19.40 8.76 -8.35
N ALA A 5 -18.62 7.97 -7.62
CA ALA A 5 -18.93 7.69 -6.23
C ALA A 5 -19.03 9.06 -5.55
N ASP A 6 -20.12 9.32 -4.82
CA ASP A 6 -20.34 10.55 -4.07
C ASP A 6 -19.12 10.77 -3.16
N SER A 7 -18.18 11.59 -3.60
CA SER A 7 -17.07 12.01 -2.74
C SER A 7 -17.70 12.81 -1.61
N GLN A 8 -17.55 12.34 -0.38
CA GLN A 8 -18.11 13.02 0.77
C GLN A 8 -16.97 13.54 1.62
N VAL A 9 -16.87 14.85 1.68
CA VAL A 9 -15.98 15.55 2.62
C VAL A 9 -16.46 15.30 4.04
N ARG A 10 -15.57 14.81 4.90
CA ARG A 10 -15.85 14.57 6.32
C ARG A 10 -14.71 15.10 7.18
N ILE A 11 -15.04 15.61 8.33
CA ILE A 11 -14.03 15.94 9.36
C ILE A 11 -14.10 14.84 10.41
N LEU A 12 -13.01 14.08 10.54
CA LEU A 12 -12.91 12.98 11.50
C LEU A 12 -11.79 13.27 12.50
N PRO A 13 -12.01 12.99 13.80
CA PRO A 13 -10.97 13.14 14.81
C PRO A 13 -9.89 12.07 14.64
N LEU A 14 -8.63 12.46 14.76
CA LEU A 14 -7.51 11.53 14.81
C LEU A 14 -7.62 10.68 16.09
N SER A 15 -7.91 9.38 15.92
CA SER A 15 -8.14 8.47 17.05
C SER A 15 -6.86 7.97 17.67
N SER A 16 -5.89 7.60 16.84
CA SER A 16 -4.57 7.11 17.30
C SER A 16 -3.49 7.33 16.25
N ARG A 17 -2.26 7.27 16.73
CA ARG A 17 -1.05 7.32 15.91
C ARG A 17 -0.01 6.39 16.51
N SER A 18 0.65 5.58 15.66
CA SER A 18 1.70 4.65 16.06
C SER A 18 2.81 4.58 15.02
N GLU A 19 4.03 4.28 15.45
CA GLU A 19 5.14 3.96 14.55
C GLU A 19 5.05 2.47 14.17
N VAL A 20 5.03 2.19 12.86
CA VAL A 20 4.87 0.83 12.30
C VAL A 20 6.13 0.33 11.58
N ALA A 21 7.09 1.20 11.37
CA ALA A 21 8.46 0.94 10.91
C ALA A 21 9.30 2.19 11.18
N GLU A 22 10.60 2.10 11.05
CA GLU A 22 11.49 3.24 11.26
C GLU A 22 11.06 4.44 10.39
N ARG A 23 10.78 5.59 11.05
CA ARG A 23 10.28 6.82 10.42
C ARG A 23 9.00 6.62 9.60
N THR A 24 8.14 5.69 9.98
CA THR A 24 6.87 5.42 9.30
C THR A 24 5.74 5.39 10.31
N LEU A 25 4.81 6.34 10.19
CA LEU A 25 3.67 6.47 11.10
C LEU A 25 2.38 6.03 10.42
N GLU A 26 1.58 5.35 11.22
CA GLU A 26 0.20 4.99 10.94
C GLU A 26 -0.73 5.93 11.71
N PHE A 27 -1.80 6.38 11.06
CA PHE A 27 -2.83 7.27 11.58
C PHE A 27 -4.19 6.59 11.43
N ARG A 28 -5.00 6.60 12.48
CA ARG A 28 -6.30 5.94 12.53
C ARG A 28 -7.42 6.90 12.82
N PHE A 29 -8.53 6.69 12.14
CA PHE A 29 -9.77 7.43 12.28
C PHE A 29 -10.93 6.44 12.35
N ALA A 30 -11.95 6.70 13.18
CA ALA A 30 -13.15 5.88 13.21
C ALA A 30 -13.86 5.97 11.85
N LYS A 31 -14.11 4.83 11.20
CA LYS A 31 -14.82 4.80 9.92
C LYS A 31 -16.32 5.04 10.15
N PRO A 32 -16.93 6.07 9.51
CA PRO A 32 -18.37 6.25 9.56
C PRO A 32 -19.12 5.03 9.02
N ARG A 33 -20.18 4.60 9.67
CA ARG A 33 -20.97 3.41 9.27
C ARG A 33 -21.52 3.50 7.83
N SER A 34 -21.82 4.73 7.37
CA SER A 34 -22.30 4.97 6.00
C SER A 34 -21.20 4.97 4.94
N MET A 35 -19.93 4.88 5.35
CA MET A 35 -18.81 4.96 4.43
C MET A 35 -18.41 3.60 3.90
N THR A 36 -18.38 3.48 2.59
CA THR A 36 -17.87 2.31 1.88
C THR A 36 -16.72 2.72 0.96
N PHE A 37 -15.75 1.83 0.77
CA PHE A 37 -14.67 2.00 -0.17
C PHE A 37 -14.23 0.64 -0.72
N LYS A 38 -13.48 0.65 -1.81
CA LYS A 38 -12.85 -0.55 -2.35
C LYS A 38 -11.39 -0.60 -1.89
N ALA A 39 -10.91 -1.79 -1.53
CA ALA A 39 -9.49 -1.97 -1.22
C ALA A 39 -8.60 -1.40 -2.33
N GLY A 40 -7.61 -0.58 -1.94
CA GLY A 40 -6.69 0.12 -2.82
C GLY A 40 -7.08 1.55 -3.21
N GLN A 41 -8.29 2.00 -2.88
CA GLN A 41 -8.65 3.42 -3.02
C GLN A 41 -7.89 4.30 -2.03
N PHE A 42 -7.84 5.60 -2.33
CA PHE A 42 -7.18 6.61 -1.50
C PHE A 42 -8.17 7.70 -1.08
N MET A 43 -7.75 8.52 -0.12
CA MET A 43 -8.44 9.74 0.29
C MET A 43 -7.45 10.90 0.35
N ASP A 44 -7.94 12.10 0.11
CA ASP A 44 -7.24 13.33 0.41
C ASP A 44 -7.44 13.71 1.88
N LEU A 45 -6.32 13.85 2.59
CA LEU A 45 -6.29 14.33 3.97
C LEU A 45 -5.87 15.80 3.97
N THR A 46 -6.73 16.66 4.51
CA THR A 46 -6.46 18.09 4.66
C THR A 46 -6.33 18.43 6.14
N LEU A 47 -5.19 19.02 6.52
CA LEU A 47 -4.98 19.56 7.86
C LEU A 47 -5.71 20.90 7.98
N LEU A 48 -6.57 21.00 8.98
CA LEU A 48 -7.33 22.21 9.28
C LEU A 48 -6.46 23.15 10.14
N ASP A 49 -6.33 24.40 9.73
CA ASP A 49 -5.56 25.44 10.43
C ASP A 49 -4.16 24.99 10.92
N PRO A 50 -3.33 24.40 10.02
CA PRO A 50 -2.04 23.87 10.40
C PRO A 50 -1.09 24.97 10.87
N SER A 51 -0.24 24.68 11.87
CA SER A 51 0.74 25.63 12.43
C SER A 51 1.81 26.07 11.42
N GLU A 52 2.00 25.30 10.34
CA GLU A 52 2.88 25.64 9.22
C GLU A 52 2.36 25.02 7.93
N THR A 53 2.71 25.63 6.79
CA THR A 53 2.42 25.13 5.44
C THR A 53 3.64 25.33 4.54
N ASP A 54 3.67 24.64 3.42
CA ASP A 54 4.65 24.82 2.36
C ASP A 54 3.95 25.06 1.00
N ALA A 55 4.73 25.20 -0.07
CA ALA A 55 4.20 25.45 -1.41
C ALA A 55 3.24 24.36 -1.92
N GLU A 56 3.31 23.14 -1.34
CA GLU A 56 2.40 22.05 -1.69
C GLU A 56 1.05 22.12 -0.91
N GLY A 57 0.90 23.08 0.02
CA GLY A 57 -0.30 23.29 0.79
C GLY A 57 -0.53 22.25 1.90
N ASN A 58 -1.77 22.19 2.38
CA ASN A 58 -2.18 21.40 3.54
C ASN A 58 -2.99 20.14 3.21
N THR A 59 -3.01 19.69 1.96
CA THR A 59 -3.73 18.49 1.50
C THR A 59 -2.77 17.49 0.87
N ARG A 60 -2.93 16.18 1.21
CA ARG A 60 -2.18 15.09 0.59
C ARG A 60 -3.05 13.85 0.41
N GLY A 61 -2.88 13.17 -0.72
CA GLY A 61 -3.49 11.87 -0.97
C GLY A 61 -2.81 10.73 -0.22
N PHE A 62 -3.60 9.85 0.38
CA PHE A 62 -3.13 8.64 1.07
C PHE A 62 -3.99 7.44 0.72
N SER A 63 -3.36 6.35 0.31
CA SER A 63 -4.06 5.08 0.14
C SER A 63 -4.67 4.64 1.47
N ILE A 64 -5.93 4.19 1.43
CA ILE A 64 -6.58 3.56 2.58
C ILE A 64 -5.96 2.18 2.74
N ASN A 65 -5.25 1.95 3.83
CA ASN A 65 -4.55 0.69 4.05
C ASN A 65 -5.24 -0.27 5.04
N SER A 66 -6.42 0.11 5.56
CA SER A 66 -7.37 -0.80 6.22
C SER A 66 -8.14 -1.65 5.19
N ALA A 67 -8.75 -2.75 5.63
CA ALA A 67 -9.73 -3.47 4.82
C ALA A 67 -11.07 -2.71 4.76
N PRO A 68 -11.89 -2.89 3.71
CA PRO A 68 -13.17 -2.19 3.60
C PRO A 68 -14.12 -2.41 4.79
N ASP A 69 -14.10 -3.58 5.40
CA ASP A 69 -14.96 -3.95 6.53
C ASP A 69 -14.37 -3.57 7.89
N ASP A 70 -13.13 -3.07 7.94
CA ASP A 70 -12.55 -2.57 9.19
C ASP A 70 -13.40 -1.41 9.77
N PRO A 71 -13.47 -1.31 11.10
CA PRO A 71 -14.17 -0.21 11.77
C PRO A 71 -13.39 1.11 11.72
N GLU A 72 -12.16 1.09 11.22
CA GLU A 72 -11.26 2.23 11.15
C GLU A 72 -10.79 2.48 9.73
N LEU A 73 -10.59 3.77 9.41
CA LEU A 73 -9.78 4.21 8.28
C LEU A 73 -8.34 4.33 8.76
N ILE A 74 -7.44 3.65 8.09
CA ILE A 74 -6.02 3.62 8.43
C ILE A 74 -5.22 4.17 7.26
N PHE A 75 -4.33 5.13 7.56
CA PHE A 75 -3.40 5.74 6.62
C PHE A 75 -1.99 5.64 7.14
N THR A 76 -1.03 5.37 6.28
CA THR A 76 0.37 5.22 6.70
C THR A 76 1.28 6.03 5.78
N THR A 77 2.22 6.73 6.38
CA THR A 77 3.19 7.53 5.63
C THR A 77 4.60 7.41 6.20
N ARG A 78 5.58 7.45 5.31
CA ARG A 78 6.97 7.63 5.70
C ARG A 78 7.22 9.11 6.00
N LEU A 79 7.83 9.37 7.14
CA LEU A 79 8.14 10.73 7.55
C LEU A 79 9.28 11.30 6.71
N ARG A 80 9.01 12.42 6.07
CA ARG A 80 9.98 13.30 5.42
C ARG A 80 9.84 14.69 6.04
N ASP A 81 10.83 15.51 5.84
CA ASP A 81 10.85 16.88 6.34
C ASP A 81 10.05 17.81 5.40
N THR A 82 8.71 17.68 5.44
CA THR A 82 7.75 18.60 4.81
C THR A 82 6.86 19.19 5.89
N ALA A 83 6.35 20.40 5.68
CA ALA A 83 5.45 21.07 6.64
C ALA A 83 4.26 20.17 6.99
N PHE A 84 3.59 19.62 5.98
CA PHE A 84 2.46 18.71 6.19
C PHE A 84 2.80 17.54 7.13
N LYS A 85 3.93 16.85 6.92
CA LYS A 85 4.30 15.66 7.71
C LYS A 85 4.78 16.02 9.12
N ARG A 86 5.41 17.19 9.30
CA ARG A 86 5.76 17.68 10.64
C ARG A 86 4.51 17.97 11.46
N VAL A 87 3.54 18.69 10.88
CA VAL A 87 2.26 18.99 11.55
C VAL A 87 1.49 17.71 11.84
N LEU A 88 1.30 16.83 10.84
CA LEU A 88 0.57 15.57 11.02
C LEU A 88 1.20 14.69 12.12
N ARG A 89 2.53 14.64 12.18
CA ARG A 89 3.26 13.90 13.21
C ARG A 89 2.97 14.42 14.62
N SER A 90 2.84 15.74 14.81
CA SER A 90 2.63 16.37 16.11
C SER A 90 1.17 16.65 16.44
N LEU A 91 0.25 16.35 15.52
CA LEU A 91 -1.17 16.65 15.67
C LEU A 91 -1.75 16.00 16.95
N PRO A 92 -2.37 16.76 17.88
CA PRO A 92 -2.97 16.15 19.07
C PRO A 92 -4.05 15.14 18.71
N LEU A 93 -4.17 14.05 19.49
CA LEU A 93 -5.29 13.13 19.34
C LEU A 93 -6.60 13.86 19.59
N GLY A 94 -7.65 13.51 18.85
CA GLY A 94 -8.93 14.19 18.86
C GLY A 94 -9.03 15.38 17.91
N THR A 95 -7.90 15.86 17.33
CA THR A 95 -7.94 16.94 16.33
C THR A 95 -8.64 16.47 15.07
N GLY A 96 -9.56 17.30 14.55
CA GLY A 96 -10.26 17.06 13.30
C GLY A 96 -9.31 17.14 12.08
N VAL A 97 -9.36 16.15 11.23
CA VAL A 97 -8.73 16.14 9.91
C VAL A 97 -9.84 16.01 8.87
N GLN A 98 -9.79 16.83 7.83
CA GLN A 98 -10.75 16.69 6.73
C GLN A 98 -10.28 15.56 5.81
N LEU A 99 -11.19 14.63 5.54
CA LEU A 99 -11.00 13.51 4.62
C LEU A 99 -11.97 13.65 3.46
N ASP A 100 -11.45 13.65 2.25
CA ASP A 100 -12.24 13.67 1.01
C ASP A 100 -11.99 12.41 0.19
N GLY A 101 -13.03 11.75 -0.25
CA GLY A 101 -12.96 10.48 -0.98
C GLY A 101 -14.07 9.50 -0.59
N PRO A 102 -13.92 8.21 -0.98
CA PRO A 102 -12.72 7.58 -1.55
C PRO A 102 -12.57 7.83 -3.05
N PHE A 103 -11.32 7.88 -3.53
CA PHE A 103 -10.95 8.07 -4.92
C PHE A 103 -10.11 6.91 -5.46
N GLY A 104 -9.93 6.89 -6.78
CA GLY A 104 -9.01 5.98 -7.45
C GLY A 104 -9.65 4.68 -7.93
N ASN A 105 -8.97 4.08 -8.90
CA ASN A 105 -9.34 2.81 -9.56
C ASN A 105 -8.25 1.74 -9.45
N PHE A 106 -7.20 1.98 -8.67
CA PHE A 106 -6.17 1.00 -8.38
C PHE A 106 -6.71 -0.04 -7.38
N THR A 107 -7.58 -0.92 -7.86
CA THR A 107 -8.30 -1.92 -7.05
C THR A 107 -8.05 -3.32 -7.57
N LEU A 108 -8.13 -4.31 -6.67
CA LEU A 108 -8.03 -5.71 -7.06
C LEU A 108 -9.14 -6.04 -8.08
N HIS A 109 -8.78 -6.71 -9.17
CA HIS A 109 -9.74 -7.13 -10.19
C HIS A 109 -10.75 -8.16 -9.64
N ASN A 110 -11.91 -8.28 -10.30
CA ASN A 110 -12.99 -9.15 -9.81
C ASN A 110 -12.88 -10.61 -10.31
N ASN A 111 -11.98 -10.92 -11.24
CA ASN A 111 -11.86 -12.27 -11.80
C ASN A 111 -10.93 -13.12 -10.91
N GLU A 112 -11.50 -13.89 -10.01
CA GLU A 112 -10.77 -14.76 -9.07
C GLU A 112 -9.99 -15.89 -9.75
N ASN A 113 -10.28 -16.20 -11.02
CA ASN A 113 -9.52 -17.19 -11.79
C ASN A 113 -8.22 -16.63 -12.34
N ARG A 114 -8.03 -15.32 -12.34
CA ARG A 114 -6.77 -14.65 -12.69
C ARG A 114 -5.96 -14.38 -11.43
N PRO A 115 -4.69 -14.79 -11.37
CA PRO A 115 -3.79 -14.42 -10.28
C PRO A 115 -3.51 -12.91 -10.24
N ALA A 116 -3.18 -12.40 -9.06
CA ALA A 116 -2.65 -11.06 -8.85
C ALA A 116 -1.19 -11.11 -8.42
N VAL A 117 -0.31 -10.45 -9.15
CA VAL A 117 1.11 -10.28 -8.80
C VAL A 117 1.32 -8.83 -8.37
N LEU A 118 1.64 -8.64 -7.10
CA LEU A 118 1.79 -7.34 -6.46
C LEU A 118 3.29 -7.05 -6.27
N LEU A 119 3.77 -5.94 -6.81
CA LEU A 119 5.17 -5.50 -6.73
C LEU A 119 5.23 -4.20 -5.94
N ALA A 120 5.64 -4.28 -4.67
CA ALA A 120 5.64 -3.15 -3.74
C ALA A 120 7.04 -2.63 -3.45
N GLY A 121 7.18 -1.31 -3.31
CA GLY A 121 8.38 -0.66 -2.79
C GLY A 121 8.10 0.29 -1.65
N GLY A 122 8.69 0.03 -0.48
CA GLY A 122 8.55 0.88 0.69
C GLY A 122 7.09 1.14 1.06
N ILE A 123 6.67 2.42 1.08
CA ILE A 123 5.29 2.79 1.44
C ILE A 123 4.26 2.40 0.37
N GLY A 124 4.67 2.01 -0.84
CA GLY A 124 3.78 1.45 -1.86
C GLY A 124 3.10 0.14 -1.44
N ILE A 125 3.42 -0.38 -0.28
CA ILE A 125 2.70 -1.49 0.36
C ILE A 125 1.27 -1.12 0.78
N THR A 126 0.96 0.16 0.98
CA THR A 126 -0.32 0.59 1.58
C THR A 126 -1.57 0.13 0.83
N PRO A 127 -1.72 0.28 -0.49
CA PRO A 127 -2.88 -0.27 -1.20
C PRO A 127 -2.89 -1.81 -1.16
N PHE A 128 -1.74 -2.45 -1.20
CA PHE A 128 -1.64 -3.90 -1.20
C PHE A 128 -1.99 -4.52 0.16
N ARG A 129 -1.67 -3.84 1.27
CA ARG A 129 -2.15 -4.27 2.59
C ARG A 129 -3.66 -4.36 2.62
N SER A 130 -4.36 -3.35 2.08
CA SER A 130 -5.83 -3.38 1.97
C SER A 130 -6.31 -4.55 1.08
N PHE A 131 -5.63 -4.84 -0.04
CA PHE A 131 -5.95 -5.97 -0.91
C PHE A 131 -5.86 -7.31 -0.19
N VAL A 132 -4.71 -7.58 0.44
CA VAL A 132 -4.44 -8.91 1.03
C VAL A 132 -5.27 -9.14 2.29
N ARG A 133 -5.54 -8.09 3.07
CA ARG A 133 -6.46 -8.15 4.20
C ARG A 133 -7.88 -8.47 3.74
N ARG A 134 -8.41 -7.69 2.79
CA ARG A 134 -9.72 -7.98 2.19
C ARG A 134 -9.80 -9.40 1.65
N ALA A 135 -8.77 -9.84 0.90
CA ALA A 135 -8.77 -11.19 0.33
C ALA A 135 -8.80 -12.28 1.40
N ALA A 136 -8.17 -12.06 2.55
CA ALA A 136 -8.20 -12.98 3.68
C ALA A 136 -9.55 -12.94 4.42
N ASP A 137 -10.07 -11.74 4.71
CA ASP A 137 -11.30 -11.55 5.48
C ASP A 137 -12.55 -12.05 4.73
N GLU A 138 -12.63 -11.77 3.41
CA GLU A 138 -13.72 -12.23 2.54
C GLU A 138 -13.47 -13.63 1.94
N ASN A 139 -12.34 -14.27 2.24
CA ASN A 139 -11.91 -15.57 1.67
C ASN A 139 -11.98 -15.60 0.14
N LEU A 140 -11.47 -14.56 -0.53
CA LEU A 140 -11.50 -14.45 -1.99
C LEU A 140 -10.70 -15.58 -2.65
N GLY A 141 -11.13 -16.01 -3.84
CA GLY A 141 -10.50 -17.10 -4.60
C GLY A 141 -9.18 -16.73 -5.28
N HIS A 142 -8.79 -15.45 -5.31
CA HIS A 142 -7.56 -14.98 -5.95
C HIS A 142 -6.31 -15.64 -5.39
N ARG A 143 -5.44 -16.11 -6.28
CA ARG A 143 -4.04 -16.41 -5.93
C ARG A 143 -3.26 -15.11 -5.98
N ILE A 144 -2.68 -14.71 -4.85
CA ILE A 144 -1.96 -13.45 -4.72
C ILE A 144 -0.50 -13.73 -4.39
N LEU A 145 0.41 -13.16 -5.19
CA LEU A 145 1.85 -13.11 -4.90
C LEU A 145 2.23 -11.66 -4.62
N LEU A 146 2.83 -11.38 -3.46
CA LEU A 146 3.37 -10.07 -3.13
C LEU A 146 4.90 -10.15 -3.04
N LEU A 147 5.60 -9.46 -3.95
CA LEU A 147 7.01 -9.14 -3.84
C LEU A 147 7.15 -7.74 -3.21
N TYR A 148 7.82 -7.66 -2.07
CA TYR A 148 7.90 -6.42 -1.29
C TYR A 148 9.33 -5.99 -1.01
N ALA A 149 9.80 -4.94 -1.68
CA ALA A 149 11.17 -4.43 -1.56
C ALA A 149 11.27 -3.29 -0.54
N ASN A 150 12.22 -3.43 0.37
CA ASN A 150 12.63 -2.39 1.31
C ASN A 150 14.16 -2.29 1.37
N ARG A 151 14.69 -1.32 2.10
CA ARG A 151 16.13 -1.22 2.34
C ARG A 151 16.55 -2.25 3.38
N ARG A 152 15.89 -2.25 4.53
CA ARG A 152 16.15 -3.10 5.69
C ARG A 152 14.81 -3.58 6.27
N PRO A 153 14.79 -4.64 7.08
CA PRO A 153 13.58 -5.07 7.79
C PRO A 153 12.96 -3.95 8.65
N GLU A 154 13.78 -3.14 9.31
CA GLU A 154 13.36 -2.02 10.15
C GLU A 154 12.62 -0.93 9.36
N ASP A 155 12.86 -0.85 8.04
CA ASP A 155 12.20 0.10 7.15
C ASP A 155 10.88 -0.43 6.56
N ALA A 156 10.53 -1.71 6.84
CA ALA A 156 9.42 -2.41 6.20
C ALA A 156 8.17 -2.41 7.08
N PRO A 157 7.20 -1.48 6.90
CA PRO A 157 5.95 -1.55 7.64
C PRO A 157 5.18 -2.84 7.33
N PHE A 158 4.45 -3.33 8.34
CA PHE A 158 3.55 -4.50 8.24
C PHE A 158 4.23 -5.85 7.97
N LEU A 159 5.55 -5.95 8.13
CA LEU A 159 6.30 -7.17 7.78
C LEU A 159 5.73 -8.41 8.50
N ASP A 160 5.56 -8.32 9.82
CA ASP A 160 5.03 -9.43 10.64
C ASP A 160 3.57 -9.74 10.31
N GLU A 161 2.74 -8.69 10.11
CA GLU A 161 1.33 -8.84 9.72
C GLU A 161 1.20 -9.59 8.38
N LEU A 162 2.05 -9.26 7.39
CA LEU A 162 2.03 -9.92 6.09
C LEU A 162 2.45 -11.39 6.17
N TYR A 163 3.41 -11.74 7.02
CA TYR A 163 3.74 -13.14 7.31
C TYR A 163 2.57 -13.88 8.01
N GLU A 164 1.86 -13.20 8.92
CA GLU A 164 0.69 -13.79 9.55
C GLU A 164 -0.45 -14.02 8.54
N LEU A 165 -0.68 -13.08 7.64
CA LEU A 165 -1.68 -13.21 6.57
C LEU A 165 -1.34 -14.37 5.62
N GLU A 166 -0.06 -14.57 5.29
CA GLU A 166 0.38 -15.73 4.50
C GLU A 166 0.07 -17.06 5.21
N ARG A 167 0.31 -17.13 6.53
CA ARG A 167 -0.02 -18.34 7.31
C ARG A 167 -1.52 -18.63 7.35
N LYS A 168 -2.36 -17.58 7.36
CA LYS A 168 -3.81 -17.68 7.43
C LYS A 168 -4.46 -17.97 6.06
N ASN A 169 -3.93 -17.38 4.98
CA ASN A 169 -4.48 -17.48 3.63
C ASN A 169 -3.53 -18.25 2.72
N ARG A 170 -3.83 -19.53 2.45
CA ARG A 170 -2.99 -20.39 1.57
C ARG A 170 -2.93 -19.95 0.10
N ARG A 171 -3.77 -19.00 -0.32
CA ARG A 171 -3.75 -18.41 -1.65
C ARG A 171 -2.88 -17.14 -1.72
N PHE A 172 -2.37 -16.68 -0.59
CA PHE A 172 -1.45 -15.55 -0.51
C PHE A 172 -0.01 -16.05 -0.30
N THR A 173 0.90 -15.57 -1.12
CA THR A 173 2.35 -15.83 -1.00
C THR A 173 3.07 -14.51 -0.79
N PHE A 174 3.86 -14.42 0.27
CA PHE A 174 4.59 -13.21 0.63
C PHE A 174 6.10 -13.40 0.46
N VAL A 175 6.74 -12.52 -0.30
CA VAL A 175 8.17 -12.56 -0.61
C VAL A 175 8.78 -11.18 -0.36
N PRO A 176 9.21 -10.88 0.86
CA PRO A 176 9.96 -9.65 1.12
C PRO A 176 11.42 -9.77 0.66
N THR A 177 11.97 -8.66 0.16
CA THR A 177 13.38 -8.55 -0.27
C THR A 177 14.02 -7.29 0.29
N MET A 178 15.29 -7.39 0.73
CA MET A 178 16.03 -6.27 1.33
C MET A 178 17.20 -5.85 0.46
N THR A 179 17.24 -4.55 0.10
CA THR A 179 18.26 -4.02 -0.83
C THR A 179 19.52 -3.52 -0.12
N ARG A 180 19.49 -3.34 1.20
CA ARG A 180 20.62 -2.88 2.03
C ARG A 180 20.68 -3.65 3.35
N ILE A 181 20.64 -4.96 3.27
CA ILE A 181 20.65 -5.80 4.48
C ILE A 181 21.95 -5.64 5.29
N SER A 182 23.06 -5.30 4.65
CA SER A 182 24.32 -4.98 5.32
C SER A 182 24.21 -3.84 6.34
N ASP A 183 23.23 -2.95 6.17
CA ASP A 183 23.01 -1.79 7.03
C ASP A 183 22.03 -2.10 8.20
N SER A 184 21.55 -3.36 8.27
CA SER A 184 20.62 -3.83 9.30
C SER A 184 21.34 -4.61 10.39
N ARG A 185 20.75 -4.59 11.60
CA ARG A 185 21.13 -5.45 12.73
C ARG A 185 20.25 -6.69 12.84
N ALA A 186 19.14 -6.74 12.09
CA ALA A 186 18.23 -7.87 12.12
C ALA A 186 18.82 -9.07 11.35
N LEU A 187 18.54 -10.27 11.83
CA LEU A 187 18.78 -11.48 11.05
C LEU A 187 17.80 -11.52 9.88
N TRP A 188 18.31 -11.82 8.70
CA TRP A 188 17.50 -11.87 7.49
C TRP A 188 17.76 -13.17 6.70
N THR A 189 16.69 -13.89 6.42
CA THR A 189 16.72 -15.16 5.65
C THR A 189 15.89 -15.12 4.37
N GLY A 190 15.26 -13.95 4.08
CA GLY A 190 14.48 -13.73 2.85
C GLY A 190 15.34 -13.36 1.65
N GLU A 191 14.69 -12.95 0.57
CA GLU A 191 15.36 -12.49 -0.65
C GLU A 191 16.22 -11.25 -0.38
N ILE A 192 17.29 -11.09 -1.17
CA ILE A 192 18.20 -9.93 -1.10
C ILE A 192 18.29 -9.30 -2.49
N GLY A 193 18.30 -7.97 -2.53
CA GLY A 193 18.42 -7.20 -3.75
C GLY A 193 17.12 -6.54 -4.19
N ARG A 194 17.16 -5.95 -5.39
CA ARG A 194 15.98 -5.34 -6.00
C ARG A 194 15.11 -6.42 -6.64
N ILE A 195 13.81 -6.17 -6.74
CA ILE A 195 12.93 -7.00 -7.57
C ILE A 195 13.41 -6.88 -9.03
N ASP A 196 13.77 -8.02 -9.62
CA ASP A 196 14.21 -8.14 -11.00
C ASP A 196 13.39 -9.22 -11.74
N ALA A 197 13.63 -9.35 -13.04
CA ALA A 197 12.96 -10.34 -13.89
C ALA A 197 13.15 -11.78 -13.35
N GLY A 198 14.36 -12.11 -12.88
CA GLY A 198 14.66 -13.43 -12.34
C GLY A 198 13.86 -13.73 -11.08
N MET A 199 13.76 -12.79 -10.15
CA MET A 199 12.95 -12.91 -8.93
C MET A 199 11.47 -13.06 -9.27
N ILE A 200 10.94 -12.23 -10.16
CA ILE A 200 9.54 -12.31 -10.60
C ILE A 200 9.26 -13.71 -11.18
N LEU A 201 10.07 -14.18 -12.12
CA LEU A 201 9.87 -15.48 -12.76
C LEU A 201 9.97 -16.65 -11.78
N ARG A 202 10.96 -16.64 -10.86
CA ARG A 202 11.09 -17.71 -9.85
C ARG A 202 9.83 -17.82 -8.98
N HIS A 203 9.36 -16.69 -8.46
CA HIS A 203 8.26 -16.69 -7.51
C HIS A 203 6.90 -16.86 -8.16
N THR A 204 6.66 -16.30 -9.34
CA THR A 204 5.40 -16.51 -10.07
C THR A 204 5.23 -17.98 -10.49
N LYS A 205 6.30 -18.68 -10.92
CA LYS A 205 6.27 -20.12 -11.21
C LYS A 205 5.98 -20.93 -9.94
N ARG A 206 6.67 -20.62 -8.84
CA ARG A 206 6.52 -21.34 -7.55
C ARG A 206 5.15 -21.20 -6.94
N SER A 207 4.54 -20.00 -7.02
CA SER A 207 3.20 -19.70 -6.48
C SER A 207 2.05 -20.01 -7.44
N ALA A 208 2.35 -20.58 -8.62
CA ALA A 208 1.38 -20.84 -9.70
C ALA A 208 0.59 -19.57 -10.12
N THR A 209 1.26 -18.41 -10.09
CA THR A 209 0.71 -17.12 -10.54
C THR A 209 1.29 -16.65 -11.88
N HIS A 210 2.05 -17.51 -12.57
CA HIS A 210 2.76 -17.14 -13.81
C HIS A 210 1.82 -16.92 -15.00
N ALA A 211 0.80 -17.74 -15.14
CA ALA A 211 -0.09 -17.69 -16.30
C ALA A 211 -1.25 -16.73 -16.07
N ASN A 212 -1.52 -15.86 -17.05
CA ASN A 212 -2.69 -14.99 -17.10
C ASN A 212 -2.87 -14.09 -15.86
N ALA A 213 -1.77 -13.68 -15.21
CA ALA A 213 -1.82 -12.80 -14.05
C ALA A 213 -2.08 -11.35 -14.43
N ILE A 214 -2.67 -10.59 -13.49
CA ILE A 214 -2.65 -9.13 -13.52
C ILE A 214 -1.57 -8.66 -12.57
N TYR A 215 -0.70 -7.78 -13.06
CA TYR A 215 0.40 -7.19 -12.31
C TYR A 215 0.01 -5.83 -11.74
N TYR A 216 0.34 -5.61 -10.49
CA TYR A 216 0.13 -4.35 -9.79
C TYR A 216 1.47 -3.86 -9.27
N ILE A 217 1.83 -2.63 -9.58
CA ILE A 217 3.11 -2.05 -9.20
C ILE A 217 2.85 -0.78 -8.42
N ALA A 218 3.34 -0.70 -7.17
CA ALA A 218 3.18 0.49 -6.35
C ALA A 218 4.46 0.84 -5.58
N GLY A 219 4.83 2.13 -5.59
CA GLY A 219 6.04 2.59 -4.92
C GLY A 219 6.60 3.90 -5.47
N PRO A 220 7.89 4.19 -5.24
CA PRO A 220 8.54 5.37 -5.79
C PRO A 220 8.50 5.41 -7.33
N PRO A 221 8.32 6.59 -7.98
CA PRO A 221 8.15 6.68 -9.44
C PRO A 221 9.21 5.95 -10.25
N GLN A 222 10.49 6.10 -9.90
CA GLN A 222 11.58 5.42 -10.61
C GLN A 222 11.51 3.88 -10.48
N MET A 223 11.04 3.37 -9.34
CA MET A 223 10.85 1.93 -9.16
C MET A 223 9.66 1.44 -9.99
N VAL A 224 8.55 2.16 -9.98
CA VAL A 224 7.35 1.84 -10.76
C VAL A 224 7.69 1.78 -12.25
N ALA A 225 8.34 2.80 -12.80
CA ALA A 225 8.76 2.81 -14.21
C ALA A 225 9.73 1.65 -14.54
N GLY A 226 10.69 1.38 -13.67
CA GLY A 226 11.65 0.28 -13.87
C GLY A 226 10.99 -1.10 -13.82
N LEU A 227 10.08 -1.33 -12.88
CA LEU A 227 9.35 -2.60 -12.78
C LEU A 227 8.35 -2.77 -13.92
N HIS A 228 7.68 -1.70 -14.35
CA HIS A 228 6.82 -1.73 -15.53
C HIS A 228 7.61 -2.21 -16.75
N ALA A 229 8.77 -1.61 -17.03
CA ALA A 229 9.61 -2.02 -18.16
C ALA A 229 10.07 -3.51 -18.04
N ILE A 230 10.39 -3.96 -16.82
CA ILE A 230 10.75 -5.37 -16.59
C ILE A 230 9.55 -6.27 -16.89
N VAL A 231 8.37 -5.99 -16.37
CA VAL A 231 7.16 -6.81 -16.56
C VAL A 231 6.77 -6.87 -18.04
N SER A 232 6.77 -5.72 -18.74
CA SER A 232 6.53 -5.67 -20.19
C SER A 232 7.56 -6.52 -20.97
N SER A 233 8.85 -6.48 -20.57
CA SER A 233 9.90 -7.31 -21.20
C SER A 233 9.71 -8.83 -20.99
N LEU A 234 8.93 -9.22 -19.99
CA LEU A 234 8.53 -10.62 -19.76
C LEU A 234 7.35 -11.05 -20.64
N GLY A 235 6.86 -10.17 -21.52
CA GLY A 235 5.77 -10.46 -22.45
C GLY A 235 4.37 -10.28 -21.83
N ILE A 236 4.26 -9.54 -20.74
CA ILE A 236 2.96 -9.18 -20.14
C ILE A 236 2.40 -7.97 -20.89
N ASP A 237 1.14 -8.07 -21.30
CA ASP A 237 0.43 -7.00 -21.97
C ASP A 237 0.23 -5.78 -21.04
N ASP A 238 0.35 -4.58 -21.57
CA ASP A 238 0.19 -3.34 -20.78
C ASP A 238 -1.22 -3.22 -20.17
N ASP A 239 -2.25 -3.80 -20.79
CA ASP A 239 -3.60 -3.88 -20.22
C ASP A 239 -3.68 -4.72 -18.94
N ASP A 240 -2.70 -5.59 -18.73
CA ASP A 240 -2.57 -6.43 -17.54
C ASP A 240 -1.59 -5.85 -16.51
N ILE A 241 -1.07 -4.65 -16.73
CA ILE A 241 -0.18 -3.95 -15.81
C ILE A 241 -0.88 -2.71 -15.25
N ARG A 242 -1.03 -2.65 -13.94
CA ARG A 242 -1.62 -1.51 -13.22
C ARG A 242 -0.56 -0.88 -12.35
N THR A 243 -0.46 0.45 -12.38
CA THR A 243 0.57 1.17 -11.65
C THR A 243 -0.02 2.25 -10.76
N GLU A 244 0.61 2.48 -9.62
CA GLU A 244 0.38 3.63 -8.75
C GLU A 244 1.73 4.12 -8.21
N ASP A 245 2.09 5.35 -8.52
CA ASP A 245 3.32 5.93 -8.05
C ASP A 245 3.08 6.95 -6.94
N PHE A 246 3.98 6.94 -5.95
CA PHE A 246 3.92 7.83 -4.81
C PHE A 246 5.04 8.87 -4.93
N ALA A 247 4.71 10.04 -5.46
CA ALA A 247 5.63 11.18 -5.47
C ALA A 247 5.88 11.67 -4.03
N GLY A 248 7.11 12.10 -3.74
CA GLY A 248 7.42 12.67 -2.43
C GLY A 248 7.80 11.67 -1.33
N TYR A 249 8.24 10.44 -1.68
CA TYR A 249 8.72 9.42 -0.74
C TYR A 249 10.20 9.06 -0.91
#